data_1ac21cd2405268cd3a2284581e119b3f
#
_entry.id   1ac21cd2405268cd3a2284581e119b3f
#
_cell.length_a   1.000
_cell.length_b   1.000
_cell.length_c   1.000
_cell.angle_alpha   90.00
_cell.angle_beta   90.00
_cell.angle_gamma   90.00
#
_symmetry.space_group_name_H-M   'P 1'
#
loop_
_entity.id
_entity.type
_entity.pdbx_description
1 polymer ?
#
loop_
_entity_poly.entity_id
_entity_poly.type
_entity_poly.pdbx_seq_one_letter_code
_entity_poly.pdbx_strand_id
1 'polypeptide(L)' 'PSLAERLKQQTCEMCGATDTNVVMHHIRTLVGVKGETPWGKLMLSRHRKTLVVCESCNAIIQFHGK' A
#
# COMPACT_ATOMS: atom_id res chain seq x y z
N PRO A 1 1.34 -14.64 -0.60
CA PRO A 1 2.79 -14.38 -0.69
C PRO A 1 3.29 -13.55 0.47
N SER A 2 4.56 -13.74 0.80
CA SER A 2 5.19 -12.97 1.86
C SER A 2 5.43 -11.53 1.40
N LEU A 3 5.73 -10.66 2.37
CA LEU A 3 6.08 -9.27 2.04
C LEU A 3 7.30 -9.20 1.13
N ALA A 4 8.31 -10.05 1.39
CA ALA A 4 9.51 -10.10 0.56
C ALA A 4 9.16 -10.45 -0.89
N GLU A 5 8.28 -11.42 -1.09
CA GLU A 5 7.84 -11.80 -2.43
C GLU A 5 7.06 -10.68 -3.11
N ARG A 6 6.20 -9.99 -2.36
CA ARG A 6 5.44 -8.86 -2.88
C ARG A 6 6.35 -7.73 -3.32
N LEU A 7 7.41 -7.45 -2.56
CA LEU A 7 8.39 -6.44 -2.91
C LEU A 7 9.20 -6.81 -4.15
N LYS A 8 9.52 -8.10 -4.30
CA LYS A 8 10.28 -8.59 -5.47
C LYS A 8 9.49 -8.47 -6.77
N GLN A 9 8.17 -8.52 -6.69
CA GLN A 9 7.33 -8.44 -7.90
C GLN A 9 7.37 -7.07 -8.56
N GLN A 10 7.81 -6.04 -7.85
CA GLN A 10 7.90 -4.66 -8.37
C GLN A 10 6.61 -4.21 -9.03
N THR A 11 5.49 -4.58 -8.42
CA THR A 11 4.16 -4.22 -8.89
C THR A 11 3.45 -3.40 -7.81
N CYS A 12 2.95 -2.23 -8.17
CA CYS A 12 2.20 -1.40 -7.25
C CYS A 12 0.84 -2.04 -6.97
N GLU A 13 0.55 -2.31 -5.70
CA GLU A 13 -0.71 -2.94 -5.30
C GLU A 13 -1.89 -1.97 -5.38
N MET A 14 -1.63 -0.70 -5.49
CA MET A 14 -2.68 0.32 -5.54
C MET A 14 -3.07 0.71 -6.97
N CYS A 15 -2.11 1.07 -7.82
CA CYS A 15 -2.40 1.50 -9.19
C CYS A 15 -2.15 0.41 -10.24
N GLY A 16 -1.51 -0.69 -9.86
CA GLY A 16 -1.25 -1.80 -10.79
C GLY A 16 -0.04 -1.62 -11.69
N ALA A 17 0.73 -0.55 -11.51
CA ALA A 17 1.95 -0.34 -12.31
C ALA A 17 2.92 -1.49 -12.10
N THR A 18 3.54 -1.96 -13.18
CA THR A 18 4.51 -3.04 -13.14
C THR A 18 5.90 -2.52 -13.49
N ASP A 19 6.93 -3.34 -13.19
CA ASP A 19 8.32 -2.98 -13.50
C ASP A 19 8.70 -1.62 -12.94
N THR A 20 8.26 -1.32 -11.73
CA THR A 20 8.52 -0.03 -11.09
C THR A 20 9.14 -0.25 -9.72
N ASN A 21 9.88 0.74 -9.25
CA ASN A 21 10.38 0.73 -7.89
C ASN A 21 9.19 0.82 -6.93
N VAL A 22 9.18 -0.05 -5.94
CA VAL A 22 8.10 -0.09 -4.97
C VAL A 22 8.66 0.09 -3.57
N VAL A 23 7.82 0.63 -2.69
CA VAL A 23 8.15 0.83 -1.29
C VAL A 23 7.01 0.26 -0.45
N MET A 24 7.29 -0.04 0.81
CA MET A 24 6.30 -0.56 1.73
C MET A 24 5.67 0.57 2.53
N HIS A 25 4.34 0.63 2.48
CA HIS A 25 3.56 1.46 3.39
C HIS A 25 3.08 0.57 4.53
N HIS A 26 3.35 0.98 5.76
CA HIS A 26 3.05 0.18 6.95
C HIS A 26 2.27 1.00 7.97
N ILE A 27 1.27 0.39 8.58
CA ILE A 27 0.50 1.00 9.66
C ILE A 27 0.54 0.08 10.89
N ARG A 28 0.31 0.65 12.06
CA ARG A 28 0.35 -0.09 13.32
C ARG A 28 -0.84 -1.01 13.50
N THR A 29 -2.03 -0.55 13.10
CA THR A 29 -3.27 -1.27 13.32
C THR A 29 -4.30 -0.86 12.29
N LEU A 30 -5.23 -1.77 12.01
CA LEU A 30 -6.35 -1.48 11.11
C LEU A 30 -7.50 -0.77 11.81
N VAL A 31 -7.47 -0.66 13.14
CA VAL A 31 -8.59 -0.10 13.91
C VAL A 31 -8.93 1.33 13.50
N GLY A 32 -7.92 2.14 13.21
CA GLY A 32 -8.14 3.53 12.81
C GLY A 32 -8.28 3.76 11.31
N VAL A 33 -8.22 2.69 10.52
CA VAL A 33 -8.28 2.83 9.05
C VAL A 33 -9.72 2.99 8.61
N LYS A 34 -9.98 4.05 7.85
CA LYS A 34 -11.29 4.30 7.28
C LYS A 34 -11.31 3.92 5.82
N GLY A 35 -12.43 3.39 5.35
CA GLY A 35 -12.59 3.01 3.95
C GLY A 35 -12.87 4.18 3.02
N GLU A 36 -12.34 5.35 3.30
CA GLU A 36 -12.57 6.57 2.52
C GLU A 36 -11.53 6.80 1.45
N THR A 37 -10.37 6.14 1.57
CA THR A 37 -9.28 6.27 0.60
C THR A 37 -9.10 4.96 -0.15
N PRO A 38 -8.55 4.99 -1.39
CA PRO A 38 -8.29 3.75 -2.14
C PRO A 38 -7.37 2.79 -1.39
N TRP A 39 -6.31 3.33 -0.76
CA TRP A 39 -5.39 2.46 0.01
C TRP A 39 -6.04 1.94 1.29
N GLY A 40 -6.87 2.75 1.95
CA GLY A 40 -7.60 2.31 3.14
C GLY A 40 -8.55 1.17 2.81
N LYS A 41 -9.32 1.30 1.73
CA LYS A 41 -10.22 0.25 1.25
C LYS A 41 -9.45 -1.04 0.96
N LEU A 42 -8.31 -0.91 0.30
CA LEU A 42 -7.50 -2.05 -0.09
C LEU A 42 -6.95 -2.78 1.14
N MET A 43 -6.42 -2.03 2.10
CA MET A 43 -5.86 -2.60 3.32
C MET A 43 -6.94 -3.30 4.15
N LEU A 44 -8.12 -2.69 4.27
CA LEU A 44 -9.24 -3.28 5.00
C LEU A 44 -9.75 -4.54 4.32
N SER A 45 -9.90 -4.52 3.00
CA SER A 45 -10.41 -5.68 2.26
C SER A 45 -9.49 -6.89 2.36
N ARG A 46 -8.19 -6.66 2.49
CA ARG A 46 -7.18 -7.72 2.57
C ARG A 46 -6.75 -8.04 4.00
N HIS A 47 -7.27 -7.32 4.98
CA HIS A 47 -6.87 -7.44 6.39
C HIS A 47 -5.35 -7.35 6.55
N ARG A 48 -4.73 -6.39 5.86
CA ARG A 48 -3.27 -6.22 5.88
C ARG A 48 -2.88 -4.86 6.42
N LYS A 49 -1.81 -4.85 7.20
CA LYS A 49 -1.21 -3.62 7.73
C LYS A 49 -0.10 -3.09 6.83
N THR A 50 0.18 -3.78 5.74
CA THR A 50 1.23 -3.39 4.80
C THR A 50 0.66 -3.27 3.40
N LEU A 51 1.22 -2.36 2.62
CA LEU A 51 0.86 -2.15 1.23
C LEU A 51 2.14 -1.85 0.45
N VAL A 52 2.33 -2.56 -0.65
CA VAL A 52 3.48 -2.36 -1.52
C VAL A 52 3.02 -1.46 -2.66
N VAL A 53 3.59 -0.27 -2.74
CA VAL A 53 3.15 0.75 -3.70
C VAL A 53 4.34 1.39 -4.41
N CYS A 54 4.10 1.93 -5.60
CA CYS A 54 5.12 2.68 -6.31
C CYS A 54 5.36 4.02 -5.59
N GLU A 55 6.45 4.69 -5.96
CA GLU A 55 6.81 5.94 -5.29
C GLU A 55 5.74 7.01 -5.43
N SER A 56 5.08 7.08 -6.59
CA SER A 56 4.00 8.04 -6.82
C SER A 56 2.82 7.79 -5.89
N CYS A 57 2.38 6.53 -5.76
CA CYS A 57 1.29 6.19 -4.85
C CYS A 57 1.68 6.41 -3.40
N ASN A 58 2.93 6.10 -3.04
CA ASN A 58 3.42 6.35 -1.70
C ASN A 58 3.38 7.84 -1.36
N ALA A 59 3.75 8.70 -2.32
CA ALA A 59 3.69 10.14 -2.14
C ALA A 59 2.25 10.61 -1.88
N ILE A 60 1.28 10.05 -2.60
CA ILE A 60 -0.13 10.36 -2.40
C ILE A 60 -0.58 9.98 -0.99
N ILE A 61 -0.21 8.77 -0.54
CA ILE A 61 -0.56 8.30 0.80
C ILE A 61 0.07 9.19 1.86
N GLN A 62 1.34 9.52 1.71
CA GLN A 62 2.06 10.37 2.66
C GLN A 62 1.45 11.77 2.73
N PHE A 63 1.07 12.32 1.58
CA PHE A 63 0.45 13.64 1.53
C PHE A 63 -0.86 13.67 2.32
N HIS A 64 -1.71 12.66 2.13
CA HIS A 64 -2.99 12.56 2.84
C HIS A 64 -2.84 12.17 4.31
N GLY A 65 -1.73 11.52 4.66
CA GLY A 65 -1.46 11.10 6.02
C GLY A 65 -1.12 12.24 6.97
N LYS A 66 -1.04 13.42 6.46
CA LYS A 66 -0.77 14.63 7.24
C LYS A 66 -2.00 15.50 7.30
#